data_6abe41c385d90767650bd77f9acfa387
#
_entry.id   6abe41c385d90767650bd77f9acfa387
#
_cell.length_a   1.000
_cell.length_b   1.000
_cell.length_c   1.000
_cell.angle_alpha   90.00
_cell.angle_beta   90.00
_cell.angle_gamma   90.00
#
_symmetry.space_group_name_H-M   'P 1'
#
loop_
_entity.id
_entity.type
_entity.pdbx_description
1 polymer ?
#
loop_
_entity_poly.entity_id
_entity_poly.type
_entity_poly.pdbx_seq_one_letter_code
_entity_poly.pdbx_strand_id
1 'polypeptide(L)'
;MAEGQAIQIINTHGQQVVDTWCFNAADMTEFMSMAHLHATLESIFPAEGDALVTNHRRPILTLERDTSPGRHDTVIAACDRHRYALLGCDNDHDNCTDNLASALAEVGLEAPVCPSPLNLWMNIPIGPDGGVIWGAPLCKPGDYVTLRAAMDCVVVLSACPQDMIPINGAACTPTEVHYSLLG
;
A
#
# COMPACT_ATOMS: atom_id res chain seq x y z
N MET A 1 13.83 7.77 -3.44
CA MET A 1 14.31 8.17 -2.08
C MET A 1 15.71 7.61 -1.90
N ALA A 2 16.61 8.39 -1.32
CA ALA A 2 17.91 7.87 -0.89
C ALA A 2 17.78 7.11 0.45
N GLU A 3 18.72 6.22 0.72
CA GLU A 3 18.83 5.54 2.02
C GLU A 3 18.83 6.57 3.17
N GLY A 4 18.07 6.31 4.22
CA GLY A 4 17.89 7.19 5.38
C GLY A 4 16.82 8.28 5.22
N GLN A 5 16.38 8.62 4.03
CA GLN A 5 15.23 9.53 3.85
C GLN A 5 13.93 8.85 4.26
N ALA A 6 12.95 9.65 4.68
CA ALA A 6 11.62 9.14 4.99
C ALA A 6 10.54 9.79 4.14
N ILE A 7 9.45 9.07 3.94
CA ILE A 7 8.20 9.59 3.38
C ILE A 7 7.12 9.51 4.44
N GLN A 8 6.45 10.63 4.69
CA GLN A 8 5.25 10.70 5.51
C GLN A 8 4.03 10.76 4.58
N ILE A 9 3.13 9.81 4.72
CA ILE A 9 1.90 9.69 3.94
C ILE A 9 0.75 10.04 4.86
N ILE A 10 -0.08 11.01 4.48
CA ILE A 10 -1.12 11.61 5.33
C ILE A 10 -2.49 11.27 4.75
N ASN A 11 -3.34 10.64 5.52
CA ASN A 11 -4.74 10.40 5.17
C ASN A 11 -5.55 11.66 5.44
N THR A 12 -5.59 12.55 4.48
CA THR A 12 -6.11 13.93 4.62
C THR A 12 -7.55 13.97 5.14
N HIS A 13 -8.39 13.10 4.59
CA HIS A 13 -9.82 13.05 4.94
C HIS A 13 -10.16 11.89 5.89
N GLY A 14 -9.21 11.00 6.18
CA GLY A 14 -9.47 9.69 6.76
C GLY A 14 -10.19 8.78 5.73
N GLN A 15 -10.23 7.49 5.97
CA GLN A 15 -10.95 6.51 5.15
C GLN A 15 -10.41 6.24 3.74
N GLN A 16 -9.29 6.82 3.33
CA GLN A 16 -8.65 6.48 2.05
C GLN A 16 -7.64 5.33 2.22
N VAL A 17 -7.80 4.28 1.45
CA VAL A 17 -6.80 3.21 1.31
C VAL A 17 -5.72 3.64 0.31
N VAL A 18 -4.46 3.36 0.65
CA VAL A 18 -3.32 3.66 -0.22
C VAL A 18 -2.52 2.39 -0.47
N ASP A 19 -2.53 1.93 -1.71
CA ASP A 19 -1.65 0.87 -2.15
C ASP A 19 -0.24 1.43 -2.24
N THR A 20 0.70 0.80 -1.55
CA THR A 20 2.08 1.27 -1.41
C THR A 20 3.05 0.20 -1.87
N TRP A 21 3.90 0.54 -2.83
CA TRP A 21 4.98 -0.30 -3.33
C TRP A 21 6.33 0.36 -3.10
N CYS A 22 7.36 -0.47 -3.02
CA CYS A 22 8.73 0.00 -2.95
C CYS A 22 9.63 -0.93 -3.73
N PHE A 23 10.47 -0.36 -4.59
CA PHE A 23 11.42 -1.08 -5.44
C PHE A 23 12.84 -0.62 -5.14
N ASN A 24 13.81 -1.52 -5.22
CA ASN A 24 15.21 -1.14 -5.19
C ASN A 24 15.54 -0.26 -6.40
N ALA A 25 16.06 0.94 -6.16
CA ALA A 25 16.35 1.89 -7.25
C ALA A 25 17.41 1.39 -8.25
N ALA A 26 18.29 0.47 -7.83
CA ALA A 26 19.32 -0.13 -8.69
C ALA A 26 18.83 -1.37 -9.46
N ASP A 27 17.76 -2.02 -9.00
CA ASP A 27 17.21 -3.25 -9.58
C ASP A 27 15.71 -3.37 -9.29
N MET A 28 14.89 -2.99 -10.26
CA MET A 28 13.42 -3.04 -10.14
C MET A 28 12.85 -4.47 -10.01
N THR A 29 13.66 -5.51 -10.20
CA THR A 29 13.24 -6.90 -9.93
C THR A 29 13.29 -7.25 -8.45
N GLU A 30 13.97 -6.43 -7.63
CA GLU A 30 13.94 -6.49 -6.18
C GLU A 30 12.94 -5.47 -5.64
N PHE A 31 11.88 -5.94 -5.00
CA PHE A 31 10.76 -5.13 -4.54
C PHE A 31 10.27 -5.55 -3.15
N MET A 32 9.64 -4.65 -2.43
CA MET A 32 8.95 -4.92 -1.16
C MET A 32 7.92 -6.03 -1.38
N SER A 33 8.00 -7.10 -0.59
CA SER A 33 7.20 -8.30 -0.79
C SER A 33 6.44 -8.72 0.46
N MET A 34 5.12 -8.64 0.41
CA MET A 34 4.26 -9.00 1.54
C MET A 34 4.39 -10.47 1.90
N ALA A 35 4.47 -11.38 0.93
CA ALA A 35 4.66 -12.81 1.20
C ALA A 35 5.96 -13.13 1.96
N HIS A 36 7.06 -12.40 1.64
CA HIS A 36 8.33 -12.56 2.35
C HIS A 36 8.29 -11.86 3.72
N LEU A 37 7.54 -10.74 3.82
CA LEU A 37 7.33 -10.03 5.06
C LEU A 37 6.61 -10.89 6.10
N HIS A 38 5.52 -11.56 5.73
CA HIS A 38 4.77 -12.43 6.64
C HIS A 38 5.66 -13.49 7.30
N ALA A 39 6.55 -14.12 6.51
CA ALA A 39 7.47 -15.12 7.04
C ALA A 39 8.61 -14.50 7.88
N THR A 40 8.93 -13.23 7.69
CA THR A 40 9.97 -12.52 8.45
C THR A 40 9.44 -12.04 9.79
N LEU A 41 8.22 -11.49 9.81
CA LEU A 41 7.57 -10.99 11.02
C LEU A 41 6.81 -12.06 11.80
N GLU A 42 6.57 -13.24 11.19
CA GLU A 42 5.62 -14.24 11.70
C GLU A 42 4.22 -13.63 11.96
N SER A 43 3.88 -12.61 11.19
CA SER A 43 2.65 -11.82 11.29
C SER A 43 2.24 -11.27 9.93
N ILE A 44 0.94 -11.08 9.75
CA ILE A 44 0.37 -10.35 8.59
C ILE A 44 0.16 -8.86 8.89
N PHE A 45 0.45 -8.42 10.12
CA PHE A 45 0.27 -7.03 10.55
C PHE A 45 1.62 -6.44 10.93
N PRO A 46 2.23 -5.60 10.06
CA PRO A 46 3.41 -4.84 10.43
C PRO A 46 3.06 -3.76 11.47
N ALA A 47 3.99 -3.48 12.37
CA ALA A 47 3.87 -2.51 13.43
C ALA A 47 5.02 -1.49 13.39
N GLU A 48 4.91 -0.41 14.16
CA GLU A 48 6.00 0.56 14.32
C GLU A 48 7.30 -0.14 14.75
N GLY A 49 8.38 0.15 14.05
CA GLY A 49 9.71 -0.43 14.23
C GLY A 49 10.00 -1.62 13.31
N ASP A 50 8.99 -2.20 12.66
CA ASP A 50 9.20 -3.34 11.78
C ASP A 50 9.89 -2.94 10.48
N ALA A 51 10.85 -3.77 10.07
CA ALA A 51 11.47 -3.69 8.77
C ALA A 51 10.60 -4.40 7.72
N LEU A 52 10.18 -3.64 6.71
CA LEU A 52 9.52 -4.16 5.52
C LEU A 52 10.61 -4.69 4.56
N VAL A 53 10.47 -5.94 4.13
CA VAL A 53 11.54 -6.63 3.40
C VAL A 53 11.20 -6.85 1.94
N THR A 54 12.26 -6.98 1.13
CA THR A 54 12.16 -7.32 -0.29
C THR A 54 11.89 -8.82 -0.49
N ASN A 55 11.63 -9.20 -1.76
CA ASN A 55 11.63 -10.59 -2.20
C ASN A 55 13.00 -11.30 -2.03
N HIS A 56 14.08 -10.55 -1.74
CA HIS A 56 15.40 -11.05 -1.32
C HIS A 56 15.59 -11.01 0.20
N ARG A 57 14.55 -10.69 0.98
CA ARG A 57 14.56 -10.56 2.45
C ARG A 57 15.51 -9.52 3.00
N ARG A 58 15.87 -8.52 2.20
CA ARG A 58 16.63 -7.35 2.65
C ARG A 58 15.65 -6.26 3.13
N PRO A 59 15.93 -5.55 4.22
CA PRO A 59 15.16 -4.36 4.59
C PRO A 59 15.14 -3.33 3.45
N ILE A 60 13.96 -2.82 3.08
CA ILE A 60 13.82 -1.77 2.06
C ILE A 60 13.17 -0.52 2.66
N LEU A 61 12.20 -0.69 3.55
CA LEU A 61 11.60 0.39 4.34
C LEU A 61 11.50 -0.03 5.80
N THR A 62 11.37 0.92 6.70
CA THR A 62 10.98 0.70 8.10
C THR A 62 9.68 1.47 8.36
N LEU A 63 8.69 0.83 8.95
CA LEU A 63 7.50 1.51 9.47
C LEU A 63 7.90 2.29 10.73
N GLU A 64 8.29 3.57 10.54
CA GLU A 64 8.86 4.37 11.61
C GLU A 64 7.81 4.95 12.54
N ARG A 65 6.67 5.36 11.98
CA ARG A 65 5.57 5.95 12.74
C ARG A 65 4.23 5.65 12.09
N ASP A 66 3.24 5.34 12.92
CA ASP A 66 1.83 5.23 12.54
C ASP A 66 0.96 5.89 13.62
N THR A 67 0.18 6.89 13.26
CA THR A 67 -0.72 7.58 14.20
C THR A 67 -2.14 7.01 14.16
N SER A 68 -2.40 6.11 13.22
CA SER A 68 -3.69 5.43 13.08
C SER A 68 -3.80 4.25 14.06
N PRO A 69 -4.94 3.55 14.13
CA PRO A 69 -5.06 2.32 14.93
C PRO A 69 -4.20 1.13 14.45
N GLY A 70 -3.30 1.33 13.47
CA GLY A 70 -2.36 0.30 13.02
C GLY A 70 -3.02 -0.84 12.23
N ARG A 71 -4.09 -0.55 11.50
CA ARG A 71 -4.72 -1.52 10.60
C ARG A 71 -4.33 -1.25 9.17
N HIS A 72 -3.44 -2.10 8.67
CA HIS A 72 -2.99 -2.15 7.29
C HIS A 72 -3.18 -3.56 6.78
N ASP A 73 -3.52 -3.70 5.50
CA ASP A 73 -3.62 -5.02 4.88
C ASP A 73 -2.36 -5.32 4.07
N THR A 74 -1.95 -6.58 4.12
CA THR A 74 -0.80 -7.11 3.40
C THR A 74 -1.15 -8.36 2.60
N VAL A 75 -2.44 -8.70 2.54
CA VAL A 75 -2.91 -9.97 1.97
C VAL A 75 -3.60 -9.75 0.63
N ILE A 76 -4.34 -8.65 0.49
CA ILE A 76 -5.14 -8.37 -0.70
C ILE A 76 -4.26 -7.76 -1.79
N ALA A 77 -4.38 -8.32 -2.99
CA ALA A 77 -3.71 -7.77 -4.17
C ALA A 77 -4.27 -6.38 -4.56
N ALA A 78 -3.47 -5.58 -5.23
CA ALA A 78 -3.93 -4.34 -5.84
C ALA A 78 -5.16 -4.58 -6.72
N CYS A 79 -6.11 -3.64 -6.70
CA CYS A 79 -7.24 -3.72 -7.61
C CYS A 79 -6.78 -3.56 -9.06
N ASP A 80 -7.45 -4.27 -9.95
CA ASP A 80 -7.22 -4.27 -11.39
C ASP A 80 -8.56 -4.33 -12.15
N ARG A 81 -8.52 -4.22 -13.47
CA ARG A 81 -9.71 -4.32 -14.32
C ARG A 81 -10.48 -5.64 -14.13
N HIS A 82 -9.79 -6.74 -13.82
CA HIS A 82 -10.45 -8.05 -13.61
C HIS A 82 -11.22 -8.06 -12.31
N ARG A 83 -10.68 -7.41 -11.27
CA ARG A 83 -11.39 -7.24 -9.99
C ARG A 83 -12.66 -6.41 -10.18
N TYR A 84 -12.60 -5.32 -10.93
CA TYR A 84 -13.78 -4.49 -11.23
C TYR A 84 -14.81 -5.25 -12.06
N ALA A 85 -14.39 -6.03 -13.04
CA ALA A 85 -15.31 -6.91 -13.79
C ALA A 85 -16.02 -7.93 -12.89
N LEU A 86 -15.32 -8.53 -11.93
CA LEU A 86 -15.93 -9.42 -10.92
C LEU A 86 -16.93 -8.71 -10.01
N LEU A 87 -16.80 -7.40 -9.82
CA LEU A 87 -17.75 -6.59 -9.06
C LEU A 87 -18.92 -6.08 -9.91
N GLY A 88 -18.95 -6.42 -11.21
CA GLY A 88 -20.02 -6.03 -12.15
C GLY A 88 -19.79 -4.69 -12.85
N CYS A 89 -18.56 -4.17 -12.86
CA CYS A 89 -18.20 -3.01 -13.66
C CYS A 89 -17.90 -3.43 -15.10
N ASP A 90 -18.72 -3.02 -16.04
CA ASP A 90 -18.58 -3.35 -17.46
C ASP A 90 -17.78 -2.29 -18.26
N ASN A 91 -17.41 -1.20 -17.61
CA ASN A 91 -16.66 -0.09 -18.21
C ASN A 91 -15.21 -0.09 -17.75
N ASP A 92 -14.37 0.68 -18.47
CA ASP A 92 -13.04 1.02 -17.97
C ASP A 92 -13.16 1.75 -16.63
N HIS A 93 -12.36 1.31 -15.67
CA HIS A 93 -12.32 1.86 -14.33
C HIS A 93 -10.87 2.05 -13.90
N ASP A 94 -10.57 3.20 -13.30
CA ASP A 94 -9.27 3.46 -12.71
C ASP A 94 -8.97 2.37 -11.68
N ASN A 95 -7.72 1.94 -11.62
CA ASN A 95 -7.31 0.87 -10.72
C ASN A 95 -5.85 1.03 -10.29
N CYS A 96 -5.50 0.43 -9.15
CA CYS A 96 -4.18 0.59 -8.56
C CYS A 96 -3.06 -0.06 -9.39
N THR A 97 -3.35 -1.14 -10.13
CA THR A 97 -2.35 -1.80 -10.99
C THR A 97 -1.95 -0.88 -12.14
N ASP A 98 -2.90 -0.24 -12.81
CA ASP A 98 -2.63 0.70 -13.90
C ASP A 98 -1.99 1.99 -13.37
N ASN A 99 -2.38 2.45 -12.17
CA ASN A 99 -1.76 3.59 -11.49
C ASN A 99 -0.27 3.34 -11.20
N LEU A 100 0.09 2.12 -10.74
CA LEU A 100 1.50 1.73 -10.55
C LEU A 100 2.28 1.84 -11.85
N ALA A 101 1.76 1.25 -12.93
CA ALA A 101 2.43 1.27 -14.24
C ALA A 101 2.59 2.71 -14.77
N SER A 102 1.54 3.53 -14.67
CA SER A 102 1.56 4.92 -15.10
C SER A 102 2.55 5.76 -14.31
N ALA A 103 2.56 5.66 -12.98
CA ALA A 103 3.47 6.41 -12.12
C ALA A 103 4.95 6.05 -12.38
N LEU A 104 5.26 4.78 -12.63
CA LEU A 104 6.62 4.37 -12.99
C LEU A 104 7.01 4.89 -14.38
N ALA A 105 6.10 4.83 -15.35
CA ALA A 105 6.36 5.32 -16.70
C ALA A 105 6.65 6.83 -16.74
N GLU A 106 6.03 7.65 -15.87
CA GLU A 106 6.29 9.08 -15.76
C GLU A 106 7.76 9.41 -15.42
N VAL A 107 8.45 8.50 -14.73
CA VAL A 107 9.87 8.64 -14.37
C VAL A 107 10.79 7.75 -15.21
N GLY A 108 10.27 7.17 -16.30
CA GLY A 108 11.03 6.33 -17.23
C GLY A 108 11.39 4.95 -16.67
N LEU A 109 10.65 4.46 -15.71
CA LEU A 109 10.82 3.15 -15.08
C LEU A 109 9.67 2.21 -15.45
N GLU A 110 9.92 0.92 -15.27
CA GLU A 110 8.95 -0.15 -15.45
C GLU A 110 9.17 -1.22 -14.37
N ALA A 111 8.09 -1.75 -13.81
CA ALA A 111 8.16 -2.90 -12.93
C ALA A 111 7.88 -4.19 -13.73
N PRO A 112 8.66 -5.26 -13.54
CA PRO A 112 8.47 -6.52 -14.27
C PRO A 112 7.17 -7.23 -13.85
N VAL A 113 6.66 -6.92 -12.68
CA VAL A 113 5.40 -7.44 -12.12
C VAL A 113 4.73 -6.36 -11.27
N CYS A 114 3.42 -6.48 -11.03
CA CYS A 114 2.74 -5.74 -9.98
C CYS A 114 2.75 -6.61 -8.70
N PRO A 115 3.63 -6.33 -7.72
CA PRO A 115 3.64 -7.07 -6.46
C PRO A 115 2.39 -6.77 -5.63
N SER A 116 2.02 -7.66 -4.70
CA SER A 116 1.01 -7.31 -3.69
C SER A 116 1.50 -6.12 -2.86
N PRO A 117 0.73 -5.04 -2.76
CA PRO A 117 1.12 -3.82 -2.05
C PRO A 117 1.04 -3.99 -0.52
N LEU A 118 1.65 -3.08 0.19
CA LEU A 118 1.20 -2.71 1.53
C LEU A 118 0.01 -1.77 1.38
N ASN A 119 -1.18 -2.25 1.74
CA ASN A 119 -2.42 -1.49 1.67
C ASN A 119 -2.60 -0.68 2.96
N LEU A 120 -2.08 0.55 2.97
CA LEU A 120 -2.18 1.43 4.14
C LEU A 120 -3.65 1.71 4.46
N TRP A 121 -3.99 1.57 5.76
CA TRP A 121 -5.31 1.83 6.36
C TRP A 121 -6.45 0.91 5.86
N MET A 122 -6.14 -0.10 5.06
CA MET A 122 -7.15 -1.06 4.61
C MET A 122 -7.54 -2.00 5.76
N ASN A 123 -8.81 -1.96 6.13
CA ASN A 123 -9.35 -2.73 7.26
C ASN A 123 -10.06 -3.99 6.75
N ILE A 124 -9.32 -5.08 6.69
CA ILE A 124 -9.80 -6.40 6.25
C ILE A 124 -9.65 -7.42 7.39
N PRO A 125 -10.57 -7.46 8.36
CA PRO A 125 -10.56 -8.50 9.37
C PRO A 125 -10.69 -9.89 8.75
N ILE A 126 -9.82 -10.81 9.17
CA ILE A 126 -9.86 -12.22 8.77
C ILE A 126 -10.48 -13.01 9.90
N GLY A 127 -11.56 -13.72 9.60
CA GLY A 127 -12.25 -14.58 10.56
C GLY A 127 -11.49 -15.89 10.84
N PRO A 128 -11.88 -16.61 11.89
CA PRO A 128 -11.27 -17.91 12.23
C PRO A 128 -11.41 -18.98 11.13
N ASP A 129 -12.37 -18.80 10.24
CA ASP A 129 -12.65 -19.65 9.09
C ASP A 129 -11.86 -19.23 7.82
N GLY A 130 -11.04 -18.17 7.93
CA GLY A 130 -10.31 -17.58 6.81
C GLY A 130 -11.15 -16.62 5.95
N GLY A 131 -12.42 -16.40 6.29
CA GLY A 131 -13.27 -15.41 5.64
C GLY A 131 -12.77 -13.99 5.87
N VAL A 132 -12.93 -13.11 4.87
CA VAL A 132 -12.55 -11.69 4.94
C VAL A 132 -13.78 -10.80 5.00
N ILE A 133 -13.69 -9.73 5.76
CA ILE A 133 -14.73 -8.71 5.88
C ILE A 133 -14.19 -7.40 5.31
N TRP A 134 -14.89 -6.84 4.34
CA TRP A 134 -14.54 -5.54 3.74
C TRP A 134 -15.03 -4.43 4.65
N GLY A 135 -14.15 -3.92 5.50
CA GLY A 135 -14.46 -2.88 6.48
C GLY A 135 -13.96 -1.52 6.06
N ALA A 136 -14.66 -0.47 6.49
CA ALA A 136 -14.16 0.89 6.36
C ALA A 136 -12.86 1.08 7.17
N PRO A 137 -11.94 1.93 6.70
CA PRO A 137 -10.75 2.31 7.46
C PRO A 137 -11.08 2.83 8.85
N LEU A 138 -10.19 2.58 9.79
CA LEU A 138 -10.33 3.04 11.18
C LEU A 138 -9.57 4.33 11.47
N CYS A 139 -8.82 4.84 10.50
CA CYS A 139 -8.05 6.08 10.61
C CYS A 139 -8.96 7.31 10.62
N LYS A 140 -8.41 8.41 11.15
CA LYS A 140 -9.07 9.72 11.24
C LYS A 140 -8.45 10.67 10.23
N PRO A 141 -9.14 11.76 9.87
CA PRO A 141 -8.54 12.83 9.09
C PRO A 141 -7.23 13.33 9.73
N GLY A 142 -6.15 13.34 8.94
CA GLY A 142 -4.83 13.76 9.37
C GLY A 142 -3.97 12.67 10.01
N ASP A 143 -4.47 11.44 10.19
CA ASP A 143 -3.61 10.31 10.55
C ASP A 143 -2.57 10.08 9.45
N TYR A 144 -1.37 9.66 9.84
CA TYR A 144 -0.27 9.48 8.91
C TYR A 144 0.57 8.25 9.24
N VAL A 145 1.26 7.77 8.22
CA VAL A 145 2.30 6.75 8.33
C VAL A 145 3.62 7.36 7.84
N THR A 146 4.71 7.10 8.53
CA THR A 146 6.07 7.45 8.10
C THR A 146 6.85 6.19 7.80
N LEU A 147 7.38 6.12 6.58
CA LEU A 147 8.21 5.02 6.10
C LEU A 147 9.62 5.55 5.83
N ARG A 148 10.64 4.97 6.47
CA ARG A 148 12.05 5.32 6.28
C ARG A 148 12.72 4.33 5.33
N ALA A 149 13.45 4.84 4.34
CA ALA A 149 14.21 4.05 3.39
C ALA A 149 15.43 3.39 4.06
N ALA A 150 15.55 2.07 3.92
CA ALA A 150 16.69 1.29 4.37
C ALA A 150 17.70 1.02 3.25
N MET A 151 17.40 1.47 2.04
CA MET A 151 18.26 1.49 0.85
C MET A 151 17.73 2.54 -0.14
N ASP A 152 18.51 2.89 -1.15
CA ASP A 152 18.02 3.70 -2.26
C ASP A 152 16.84 3.00 -2.94
N CYS A 153 15.69 3.65 -2.99
CA CYS A 153 14.45 3.01 -3.44
C CYS A 153 13.51 3.96 -4.19
N VAL A 154 12.61 3.35 -4.96
CA VAL A 154 11.49 4.01 -5.61
C VAL A 154 10.22 3.62 -4.88
N VAL A 155 9.55 4.58 -4.26
CA VAL A 155 8.25 4.39 -3.61
C VAL A 155 7.16 4.85 -4.55
N VAL A 156 6.13 4.02 -4.73
CA VAL A 156 4.94 4.34 -5.52
C VAL A 156 3.71 4.25 -4.62
N LEU A 157 2.85 5.25 -4.71
CA LEU A 157 1.61 5.37 -3.95
C LEU A 157 0.43 5.45 -4.93
N SER A 158 -0.62 4.69 -4.66
CA SER A 158 -1.89 4.82 -5.35
C SER A 158 -3.00 5.02 -4.31
N ALA A 159 -3.62 6.19 -4.30
CA ALA A 159 -4.88 6.37 -3.59
C ALA A 159 -5.93 5.50 -4.29
N CYS A 160 -6.30 4.39 -3.65
CA CYS A 160 -7.12 3.34 -4.27
C CYS A 160 -8.45 3.91 -4.79
N PRO A 161 -8.77 3.79 -6.09
CA PRO A 161 -9.98 4.35 -6.68
C PRO A 161 -11.24 3.49 -6.44
N GLN A 162 -11.18 2.53 -5.51
CA GLN A 162 -12.29 1.61 -5.24
C GLN A 162 -13.52 2.33 -4.67
N ASP A 163 -14.61 2.30 -5.43
CA ASP A 163 -15.90 2.94 -5.12
C ASP A 163 -17.08 1.96 -5.09
N MET A 164 -16.84 0.65 -5.32
CA MET A 164 -17.89 -0.37 -5.38
C MET A 164 -18.03 -1.16 -4.07
N ILE A 165 -17.04 -1.10 -3.19
CA ILE A 165 -17.05 -1.74 -1.86
C ILE A 165 -16.50 -0.74 -0.82
N PRO A 166 -16.88 -0.87 0.47
CA PRO A 166 -16.66 0.19 1.47
C PRO A 166 -15.23 0.29 2.01
N ILE A 167 -14.20 -0.11 1.25
CA ILE A 167 -12.81 -0.02 1.69
C ILE A 167 -12.30 1.43 1.80
N ASN A 168 -12.93 2.37 1.09
CA ASN A 168 -12.70 3.81 1.20
C ASN A 168 -13.83 4.49 1.98
N GLY A 169 -14.30 3.84 3.06
CA GLY A 169 -15.41 4.32 3.86
C GLY A 169 -16.78 3.85 3.36
N ALA A 170 -17.80 4.02 4.21
CA ALA A 170 -19.16 3.56 3.91
C ALA A 170 -19.79 4.27 2.70
N ALA A 171 -19.33 5.46 2.35
CA ALA A 171 -19.79 6.20 1.18
C ALA A 171 -19.18 5.69 -0.13
N CYS A 172 -18.21 4.77 -0.08
CA CYS A 172 -17.47 4.26 -1.24
C CYS A 172 -16.94 5.40 -2.12
N THR A 173 -16.39 6.44 -1.51
CA THR A 173 -15.93 7.64 -2.23
C THR A 173 -14.42 7.80 -2.03
N PRO A 174 -13.61 7.51 -3.05
CA PRO A 174 -12.17 7.76 -3.00
C PRO A 174 -11.85 9.25 -2.81
N THR A 175 -10.77 9.52 -2.09
CA THR A 175 -10.25 10.86 -1.83
C THR A 175 -8.76 10.92 -2.08
N GLU A 176 -8.20 12.12 -2.06
CA GLU A 176 -6.75 12.31 -2.14
C GLU A 176 -6.06 12.01 -0.79
N VAL A 177 -4.78 11.72 -0.89
CA VAL A 177 -3.83 11.72 0.23
C VAL A 177 -2.69 12.69 -0.07
N HIS A 178 -2.04 13.18 0.96
CA HIS A 178 -0.85 14.00 0.82
C HIS A 178 0.40 13.26 1.29
N TYR A 179 1.55 13.66 0.79
CA TYR A 179 2.80 13.14 1.30
C TYR A 179 3.87 14.25 1.42
N SER A 180 4.84 13.99 2.26
CA SER A 180 6.02 14.84 2.42
C SER A 180 7.28 13.98 2.51
N LEU A 181 8.35 14.42 1.86
CA LEU A 181 9.66 13.81 2.03
C LEU A 181 10.36 14.49 3.21
N LEU A 182 10.90 13.67 4.08
CA LEU A 182 11.65 14.08 5.27
C LEU A 182 13.12 13.71 5.08
N GLY A 183 14.01 14.60 5.46
CA GLY A 183 15.46 14.43 5.35
C GLY A 183 16.03 13.42 6.34
#